data_8a90872b8210de703d2063c0410d3c9d
#
_entry.id   8a90872b8210de703d2063c0410d3c9d
#
_cell.length_a   1.000
_cell.length_b   1.000
_cell.length_c   1.000
_cell.angle_alpha   90.00
_cell.angle_beta   90.00
_cell.angle_gamma   90.00
#
_symmetry.space_group_name_H-M   'P 1'
#
loop_
_entity.id
_entity.type
_entity.pdbx_description
1 polymer ?
#
loop_
_entity_poly.entity_id
_entity_poly.type
_entity_poly.pdbx_seq_one_letter_code
_entity_poly.pdbx_strand_id
1 'polypeptide(L)'
;MTQAPPPRGQPPEDRPQRPAPRWDRLRRRRSTAQTPQSSQRRRLSRSKLPTRALTALIAVALIVTVTAFAQAANGQPPNKGTSTTTTTTTTTSPPPTTAAPASGGISRSITVVGIGDSVTSGYNCNCEAFVGLYATQLVAQDDVATSSVNLGVPGWTSSQLLAAMTKPGAFRDQVAKANILLVTIGANDLTPMESEGPAGCPAACYTPLINSAGHNVELIVDAARAANPAHPPTVLVTDYWNVFQDGDVGTAENGAAFQGWSDVLTRAESTQICQGAQSADATCVSLYAPFKGNGSINPTSLLAADGDHPNAAGHQLIASTLLAATPQPHP
;
A
#
# COMPACT_ATOMS: atom_id res chain seq x y z
N MET A 1 -55.81 -44.29 -29.49
CA MET A 1 -55.88 -43.52 -28.23
C MET A 1 -55.21 -42.21 -28.45
N THR A 2 -56.03 -41.19 -28.75
CA THR A 2 -55.61 -39.82 -29.13
C THR A 2 -55.72 -38.96 -27.87
N GLN A 3 -54.56 -38.42 -27.41
CA GLN A 3 -54.52 -37.47 -26.30
C GLN A 3 -54.97 -36.09 -26.77
N ALA A 4 -55.84 -35.46 -25.95
CA ALA A 4 -56.33 -34.09 -26.16
C ALA A 4 -55.31 -33.05 -25.75
N PRO A 5 -55.29 -31.85 -26.37
CA PRO A 5 -54.33 -30.78 -26.03
C PRO A 5 -54.75 -30.06 -24.71
N PRO A 6 -53.76 -29.46 -23.99
CA PRO A 6 -54.00 -28.73 -22.76
C PRO A 6 -54.69 -27.37 -22.98
N PRO A 7 -55.42 -26.84 -21.97
CA PRO A 7 -56.17 -25.60 -22.07
C PRO A 7 -55.29 -24.38 -22.10
N ARG A 8 -55.68 -23.36 -22.85
CA ARG A 8 -55.02 -22.03 -22.99
C ARG A 8 -55.09 -21.26 -21.68
N GLY A 9 -53.93 -20.77 -21.21
CA GLY A 9 -53.80 -19.91 -20.05
C GLY A 9 -54.55 -18.58 -20.16
N GLN A 10 -55.14 -18.16 -19.06
CA GLN A 10 -55.79 -16.87 -18.88
C GLN A 10 -54.75 -15.73 -18.88
N PRO A 11 -55.12 -14.51 -19.30
CA PRO A 11 -54.22 -13.33 -19.25
C PRO A 11 -53.95 -12.92 -17.80
N PRO A 12 -52.76 -12.33 -17.47
CA PRO A 12 -52.42 -11.94 -16.12
C PRO A 12 -53.28 -10.79 -15.62
N GLU A 13 -53.81 -10.97 -14.40
CA GLU A 13 -54.54 -9.94 -13.66
C GLU A 13 -53.69 -8.71 -13.39
N ASP A 14 -54.28 -7.54 -13.55
CA ASP A 14 -53.78 -6.21 -13.26
C ASP A 14 -53.32 -6.13 -11.76
N ARG A 15 -52.02 -6.09 -11.52
CA ARG A 15 -51.50 -5.73 -10.21
C ARG A 15 -51.48 -4.22 -10.04
N PRO A 16 -51.96 -3.67 -8.93
CA PRO A 16 -51.92 -2.24 -8.68
C PRO A 16 -50.46 -1.74 -8.66
N GLN A 17 -50.19 -0.73 -9.50
CA GLN A 17 -48.88 -0.08 -9.57
C GLN A 17 -48.56 0.62 -8.26
N ARG A 18 -47.38 0.29 -7.69
CA ARG A 18 -46.84 1.00 -6.52
C ARG A 18 -46.61 2.48 -6.88
N PRO A 19 -46.91 3.43 -5.99
CA PRO A 19 -46.67 4.84 -6.26
C PRO A 19 -45.15 5.10 -6.38
N ALA A 20 -44.77 5.90 -7.37
CA ALA A 20 -43.40 6.29 -7.66
C ALA A 20 -42.71 6.99 -6.46
N PRO A 21 -41.40 6.80 -6.27
CA PRO A 21 -40.65 7.39 -5.17
C PRO A 21 -40.71 8.93 -5.22
N ARG A 22 -40.71 9.55 -4.05
CA ARG A 22 -40.87 10.99 -3.79
C ARG A 22 -39.89 11.93 -4.53
N TRP A 23 -38.85 11.38 -5.16
CA TRP A 23 -37.78 12.10 -5.87
C TRP A 23 -38.21 12.74 -7.19
N ASP A 24 -39.16 12.16 -7.90
CA ASP A 24 -39.61 12.69 -9.21
C ASP A 24 -40.46 13.96 -9.11
N ARG A 25 -40.98 14.29 -7.94
CA ARG A 25 -41.77 15.50 -7.73
C ARG A 25 -40.96 16.78 -7.56
N LEU A 26 -39.67 16.69 -7.27
CA LEU A 26 -38.80 17.86 -7.07
C LEU A 26 -38.14 18.33 -8.38
N ARG A 27 -38.04 17.49 -9.39
CA ARG A 27 -37.48 17.88 -10.70
C ARG A 27 -38.42 18.73 -11.57
N ARG A 28 -39.74 18.61 -11.39
CA ARG A 28 -40.72 19.32 -12.24
C ARG A 28 -41.02 20.76 -11.81
N ARG A 29 -40.49 21.26 -10.69
CA ARG A 29 -40.72 22.66 -10.21
C ARG A 29 -39.61 23.66 -10.58
N ARG A 30 -38.59 23.27 -11.33
CA ARG A 30 -37.50 24.18 -11.74
C ARG A 30 -37.51 24.62 -13.20
N SER A 31 -38.59 24.38 -13.94
CA SER A 31 -38.64 24.69 -15.38
C SER A 31 -39.56 25.84 -15.77
N THR A 32 -39.99 26.67 -14.84
CA THR A 32 -40.73 27.88 -15.20
C THR A 32 -40.33 29.04 -14.27
N ALA A 33 -39.21 29.68 -14.55
CA ALA A 33 -38.96 31.05 -14.12
C ALA A 33 -38.15 31.74 -15.21
N GLN A 34 -38.86 32.61 -15.93
CA GLN A 34 -38.33 33.50 -16.95
C GLN A 34 -37.33 34.49 -16.37
N THR A 35 -36.30 34.76 -17.13
CA THR A 35 -35.29 35.81 -16.98
C THR A 35 -35.94 37.21 -17.12
N PRO A 36 -35.41 38.22 -16.40
CA PRO A 36 -35.19 39.53 -17.00
C PRO A 36 -33.69 39.88 -17.04
N GLN A 37 -33.28 40.30 -18.23
CA GLN A 37 -32.00 40.96 -18.47
C GLN A 37 -31.90 42.25 -17.65
N SER A 38 -30.77 42.46 -17.01
CA SER A 38 -30.20 43.79 -16.81
C SER A 38 -28.70 43.71 -16.74
N SER A 39 -28.10 44.34 -17.70
CA SER A 39 -26.69 44.65 -17.87
C SER A 39 -26.13 45.47 -16.69
N GLN A 40 -25.19 44.91 -15.96
CA GLN A 40 -24.21 45.74 -15.22
C GLN A 40 -22.83 45.14 -15.37
N ARG A 41 -22.02 45.71 -16.25
CA ARG A 41 -20.58 45.53 -16.35
C ARG A 41 -19.96 46.01 -15.03
N ARG A 42 -19.61 45.10 -14.12
CA ARG A 42 -18.68 45.39 -13.02
C ARG A 42 -17.25 45.22 -13.56
N ARG A 43 -16.56 46.35 -13.66
CA ARG A 43 -15.12 46.42 -13.87
C ARG A 43 -14.45 45.66 -12.74
N LEU A 44 -13.70 44.58 -13.07
CA LEU A 44 -12.79 43.92 -12.15
C LEU A 44 -11.63 44.87 -11.88
N SER A 45 -11.59 45.42 -10.68
CA SER A 45 -10.46 46.16 -10.13
C SER A 45 -9.29 45.16 -9.98
N ARG A 46 -8.24 45.40 -10.75
CA ARG A 46 -6.96 44.70 -10.55
C ARG A 46 -6.36 45.17 -9.21
N SER A 47 -6.50 44.36 -8.15
CA SER A 47 -5.72 44.54 -6.94
C SER A 47 -4.24 44.22 -7.24
N LYS A 48 -3.41 45.25 -7.18
CA LYS A 48 -1.93 45.11 -7.23
C LYS A 48 -1.50 44.40 -5.94
N LEU A 49 -1.01 43.16 -6.03
CA LEU A 49 -0.30 42.53 -4.94
C LEU A 49 1.01 43.29 -4.69
N PRO A 50 1.40 43.55 -3.44
CA PRO A 50 2.64 44.23 -3.13
C PRO A 50 3.83 43.33 -3.46
N THR A 51 4.75 43.89 -4.23
CA THR A 51 5.99 43.28 -4.75
C THR A 51 6.97 42.74 -3.67
N ARG A 52 6.62 42.89 -2.38
CA ARG A 52 7.47 42.45 -1.27
C ARG A 52 7.28 40.98 -0.86
N ALA A 53 6.25 40.29 -1.35
CA ALA A 53 6.01 38.86 -1.04
C ALA A 53 6.77 37.89 -1.97
N LEU A 54 7.23 38.35 -3.12
CA LEU A 54 7.92 37.50 -4.10
C LEU A 54 9.42 37.32 -3.80
N THR A 55 10.03 38.23 -3.05
CA THR A 55 11.45 38.14 -2.67
C THR A 55 11.73 37.19 -1.49
N ALA A 56 10.74 36.90 -0.66
CA ALA A 56 10.91 35.99 0.49
C ALA A 56 10.89 34.51 0.08
N LEU A 57 10.17 34.13 -0.98
CA LEU A 57 10.11 32.75 -1.47
C LEU A 57 11.35 32.31 -2.26
N ILE A 58 12.09 33.24 -2.87
CA ILE A 58 13.32 32.92 -3.60
C ILE A 58 14.51 32.75 -2.64
N ALA A 59 14.52 33.42 -1.48
CA ALA A 59 15.57 33.30 -0.47
C ALA A 59 15.56 31.95 0.27
N VAL A 60 14.39 31.33 0.46
CA VAL A 60 14.27 30.02 1.12
C VAL A 60 14.71 28.88 0.20
N ALA A 61 14.50 28.99 -1.11
CA ALA A 61 14.92 27.97 -2.09
C ALA A 61 16.44 27.91 -2.29
N LEU A 62 17.17 29.03 -2.03
CA LEU A 62 18.64 29.10 -2.20
C LEU A 62 19.42 28.62 -0.96
N ILE A 63 18.81 28.58 0.23
CA ILE A 63 19.49 28.12 1.46
C ILE A 63 19.49 26.59 1.53
N VAL A 64 18.53 25.89 0.93
CA VAL A 64 18.46 24.41 0.94
C VAL A 64 19.47 23.75 0.00
N THR A 65 19.97 24.46 -1.03
CA THR A 65 20.93 23.89 -2.00
C THR A 65 22.40 24.01 -1.59
N VAL A 66 22.75 24.79 -0.56
CA VAL A 66 24.17 24.98 -0.14
C VAL A 66 24.57 24.02 0.99
N THR A 67 23.67 23.41 1.71
CA THR A 67 24.00 22.49 2.82
C THR A 67 24.23 21.02 2.39
N ALA A 68 24.01 20.66 1.13
CA ALA A 68 24.19 19.29 0.63
C ALA A 68 25.60 18.96 0.12
N PHE A 69 26.56 19.92 0.06
CA PHE A 69 27.89 19.71 -0.52
C PHE A 69 29.04 19.73 0.48
N ALA A 70 28.84 19.81 1.79
CA ALA A 70 29.89 19.97 2.79
C ALA A 70 30.29 18.72 3.58
N GLN A 71 29.84 17.51 3.23
CA GLN A 71 30.13 16.27 4.01
C GLN A 71 30.95 15.21 3.28
N ALA A 72 31.66 15.53 2.21
CA ALA A 72 32.46 14.56 1.46
C ALA A 72 33.97 14.86 1.49
N ALA A 73 34.55 15.31 2.58
CA ALA A 73 35.99 15.47 2.70
C ALA A 73 36.50 15.33 4.14
N ASN A 74 36.57 14.11 4.66
CA ASN A 74 37.48 13.77 5.75
C ASN A 74 38.07 12.39 5.50
N GLY A 75 39.15 12.41 4.72
CA GLY A 75 40.03 11.28 4.51
C GLY A 75 40.88 11.01 5.75
N GLN A 76 40.86 9.77 6.21
CA GLN A 76 41.73 9.27 7.25
C GLN A 76 43.05 8.83 6.62
N PRO A 77 44.24 9.17 7.19
CA PRO A 77 45.56 8.82 6.62
C PRO A 77 45.95 7.38 6.92
N PRO A 78 46.81 6.78 6.07
CA PRO A 78 47.19 5.38 6.22
C PRO A 78 48.25 5.19 7.34
N ASN A 79 48.11 4.15 8.13
CA ASN A 79 49.05 3.76 9.15
C ASN A 79 50.22 2.99 8.50
N LYS A 80 51.44 3.50 8.72
CA LYS A 80 52.71 2.92 8.25
C LYS A 80 53.17 1.76 9.16
N GLY A 81 53.60 0.77 8.51
CA GLY A 81 54.28 -0.42 8.75
C GLY A 81 55.13 -0.65 10.00
N THR A 82 55.28 -1.92 10.29
CA THR A 82 56.53 -2.47 10.89
C THR A 82 56.76 -3.84 10.31
N SER A 83 57.90 -4.00 9.67
CA SER A 83 58.45 -5.27 9.19
C SER A 83 58.92 -6.12 10.36
N THR A 84 58.65 -7.41 10.34
CA THR A 84 59.44 -8.37 11.10
C THR A 84 59.52 -9.73 10.41
N THR A 85 60.67 -10.00 9.90
CA THR A 85 61.47 -11.23 9.83
C THR A 85 60.82 -12.58 9.55
N THR A 86 61.20 -13.11 8.44
CA THR A 86 61.15 -14.45 7.88
C THR A 86 61.59 -15.54 8.86
N THR A 87 60.77 -16.58 9.02
CA THR A 87 61.27 -17.93 9.42
C THR A 87 60.65 -18.95 8.45
N THR A 88 61.51 -19.53 7.63
CA THR A 88 61.20 -20.58 6.69
C THR A 88 61.04 -21.88 7.44
N THR A 89 59.83 -22.42 7.51
CA THR A 89 59.57 -23.80 7.94
C THR A 89 59.02 -24.59 6.77
N THR A 90 59.85 -25.49 6.27
CA THR A 90 59.49 -26.46 5.23
C THR A 90 58.48 -27.45 5.81
N THR A 91 57.23 -27.38 5.39
CA THR A 91 56.19 -28.36 5.72
C THR A 91 55.81 -29.15 4.51
N THR A 92 56.01 -30.42 4.54
CA THR A 92 55.70 -31.47 3.56
C THR A 92 54.20 -31.44 3.24
N SER A 93 53.89 -31.32 1.92
CA SER A 93 52.50 -31.34 1.38
C SER A 93 51.87 -32.71 1.59
N PRO A 94 50.63 -32.81 2.11
CA PRO A 94 49.86 -34.04 2.04
C PRO A 94 49.30 -34.25 0.60
N PRO A 95 49.01 -35.51 0.18
CA PRO A 95 48.53 -35.80 -1.14
C PRO A 95 47.20 -35.17 -1.46
N PRO A 96 46.86 -34.89 -2.74
CA PRO A 96 45.62 -34.25 -3.12
C PRO A 96 44.44 -35.15 -2.76
N THR A 97 43.61 -34.68 -1.82
CA THR A 97 42.30 -35.26 -1.58
C THR A 97 41.44 -34.94 -2.80
N THR A 98 41.02 -35.98 -3.48
CA THR A 98 40.07 -35.93 -4.60
C THR A 98 38.79 -35.23 -4.08
N ALA A 99 38.60 -33.96 -4.42
CA ALA A 99 37.37 -33.26 -4.14
C ALA A 99 36.21 -34.02 -4.81
N ALA A 100 35.25 -34.45 -4.00
CA ALA A 100 33.98 -34.97 -4.51
C ALA A 100 33.36 -33.91 -5.46
N PRO A 101 32.74 -34.33 -6.57
CA PRO A 101 32.08 -33.39 -7.47
C PRO A 101 31.03 -32.62 -6.65
N ALA A 102 31.17 -31.33 -6.62
CA ALA A 102 30.14 -30.46 -6.09
C ALA A 102 28.86 -30.78 -6.85
N SER A 103 27.88 -31.33 -6.15
CA SER A 103 26.52 -31.52 -6.69
C SER A 103 26.05 -30.14 -7.08
N GLY A 104 26.07 -29.82 -8.36
CA GLY A 104 25.50 -28.61 -8.93
C GLY A 104 23.97 -28.69 -8.83
N GLY A 105 23.45 -28.64 -7.62
CA GLY A 105 22.05 -28.38 -7.39
C GLY A 105 21.76 -27.00 -7.96
N ILE A 106 20.77 -26.88 -8.84
CA ILE A 106 20.23 -25.60 -9.28
C ILE A 106 19.78 -24.91 -7.99
N SER A 107 20.57 -23.93 -7.53
CA SER A 107 20.20 -23.14 -6.35
C SER A 107 18.95 -22.35 -6.71
N ARG A 108 17.78 -22.79 -6.21
CA ARG A 108 16.53 -22.09 -6.37
C ARG A 108 16.67 -20.73 -5.72
N SER A 109 16.47 -19.65 -6.47
CA SER A 109 16.48 -18.31 -5.91
C SER A 109 15.05 -17.74 -5.94
N ILE A 110 14.67 -17.03 -4.87
CA ILE A 110 13.37 -16.39 -4.75
C ILE A 110 13.55 -14.87 -4.87
N THR A 111 12.73 -14.26 -5.70
CA THR A 111 12.62 -12.80 -5.80
C THR A 111 11.35 -12.35 -5.10
N VAL A 112 11.50 -11.55 -4.04
CA VAL A 112 10.42 -10.90 -3.31
C VAL A 112 10.26 -9.48 -3.85
N VAL A 113 9.07 -9.10 -4.27
CA VAL A 113 8.78 -7.72 -4.71
C VAL A 113 7.72 -7.14 -3.80
N GLY A 114 7.98 -5.98 -3.22
CA GLY A 114 6.99 -5.18 -2.48
C GLY A 114 6.45 -4.07 -3.37
N ILE A 115 5.13 -3.94 -3.47
CA ILE A 115 4.44 -2.84 -4.16
C ILE A 115 3.41 -2.22 -3.23
N GLY A 116 3.14 -0.94 -3.42
CA GLY A 116 2.11 -0.27 -2.63
C GLY A 116 2.44 1.18 -2.28
N ASP A 117 2.06 1.56 -1.09
CA ASP A 117 2.10 2.93 -0.58
C ASP A 117 3.32 3.23 0.33
N SER A 118 3.14 4.15 1.29
CA SER A 118 4.15 4.56 2.26
C SER A 118 4.56 3.43 3.21
N VAL A 119 3.66 2.52 3.56
CA VAL A 119 3.98 1.38 4.42
C VAL A 119 4.95 0.44 3.72
N THR A 120 4.68 0.08 2.45
CA THR A 120 5.64 -0.69 1.64
C THR A 120 6.98 0.02 1.51
N SER A 121 6.97 1.36 1.26
CA SER A 121 8.22 2.11 1.05
C SER A 121 9.11 2.20 2.29
N GLY A 122 8.58 1.98 3.49
CA GLY A 122 9.25 2.24 4.76
C GLY A 122 9.32 3.73 5.11
N TYR A 123 8.34 4.52 4.67
CA TYR A 123 8.30 5.96 4.91
C TYR A 123 8.32 6.27 6.42
N ASN A 124 9.05 7.29 6.83
CA ASN A 124 9.25 7.76 8.21
C ASN A 124 9.88 6.74 9.19
N CYS A 125 10.20 5.52 8.76
CA CYS A 125 10.80 4.53 9.65
C CYS A 125 12.26 4.85 10.01
N ASN A 126 13.04 5.39 9.08
CA ASN A 126 14.51 5.47 9.19
C ASN A 126 15.12 4.10 9.54
N CYS A 127 14.57 3.02 9.00
CA CYS A 127 14.94 1.63 9.23
C CYS A 127 14.77 0.81 7.94
N GLU A 128 15.08 -0.49 7.99
CA GLU A 128 14.76 -1.39 6.88
C GLU A 128 13.25 -1.67 6.83
N ALA A 129 12.66 -1.52 5.63
CA ALA A 129 11.27 -1.79 5.39
C ALA A 129 10.96 -3.30 5.45
N PHE A 130 9.70 -3.64 5.74
CA PHE A 130 9.28 -5.04 5.89
C PHE A 130 9.58 -5.94 4.69
N VAL A 131 9.70 -5.39 3.49
CA VAL A 131 10.00 -6.15 2.26
C VAL A 131 11.38 -6.81 2.34
N GLY A 132 12.41 -6.07 2.78
CA GLY A 132 13.75 -6.59 2.98
C GLY A 132 13.83 -7.53 4.20
N LEU A 133 13.16 -7.14 5.29
CA LEU A 133 13.07 -7.98 6.50
C LEU A 133 12.41 -9.33 6.22
N TYR A 134 11.32 -9.34 5.45
CA TYR A 134 10.65 -10.56 5.00
C TYR A 134 11.58 -11.46 4.20
N ALA A 135 12.31 -10.90 3.23
CA ALA A 135 13.26 -11.66 2.43
C ALA A 135 14.38 -12.29 3.30
N THR A 136 14.89 -11.53 4.28
CA THR A 136 15.89 -12.00 5.24
C THR A 136 15.35 -13.14 6.10
N GLN A 137 14.12 -13.02 6.60
CA GLN A 137 13.46 -14.08 7.39
C GLN A 137 13.20 -15.33 6.56
N LEU A 138 12.80 -15.17 5.28
CA LEU A 138 12.58 -16.29 4.38
C LEU A 138 13.86 -17.09 4.11
N VAL A 139 15.01 -16.42 3.94
CA VAL A 139 16.32 -17.09 3.86
C VAL A 139 16.61 -17.93 5.12
N ALA A 140 16.35 -17.35 6.29
CA ALA A 140 16.61 -18.02 7.56
C ALA A 140 15.68 -19.22 7.80
N GLN A 141 14.46 -19.19 7.25
CA GLN A 141 13.49 -20.28 7.41
C GLN A 141 13.73 -21.43 6.43
N ASP A 142 13.96 -21.12 5.14
CA ASP A 142 13.90 -22.10 4.06
C ASP A 142 15.27 -22.43 3.43
N ASP A 143 16.35 -21.78 3.91
CA ASP A 143 17.74 -21.89 3.37
C ASP A 143 17.80 -21.68 1.85
N VAL A 144 17.00 -20.75 1.32
CA VAL A 144 16.88 -20.43 -0.09
C VAL A 144 17.41 -19.03 -0.36
N ALA A 145 18.31 -18.91 -1.35
CA ALA A 145 18.78 -17.60 -1.80
C ALA A 145 17.64 -16.69 -2.16
N THR A 146 17.52 -15.55 -1.49
CA THR A 146 16.39 -14.62 -1.68
C THR A 146 16.92 -13.21 -2.00
N SER A 147 16.28 -12.53 -2.95
CA SER A 147 16.49 -11.12 -3.23
C SER A 147 15.19 -10.36 -3.03
N SER A 148 15.29 -9.07 -2.68
CA SER A 148 14.12 -8.21 -2.52
C SER A 148 14.21 -6.95 -3.36
N VAL A 149 13.06 -6.50 -3.87
CA VAL A 149 12.88 -5.21 -4.57
C VAL A 149 11.71 -4.49 -3.94
N ASN A 150 11.93 -3.31 -3.41
CA ASN A 150 10.89 -2.47 -2.84
C ASN A 150 10.49 -1.39 -3.85
N LEU A 151 9.24 -1.41 -4.29
CA LEU A 151 8.63 -0.48 -5.23
C LEU A 151 7.49 0.34 -4.58
N GLY A 152 7.43 0.40 -3.26
CA GLY A 152 6.47 1.23 -2.53
C GLY A 152 6.65 2.71 -2.82
N VAL A 153 5.55 3.45 -3.00
CA VAL A 153 5.55 4.88 -3.28
C VAL A 153 4.63 5.60 -2.29
N PRO A 154 5.19 6.44 -1.41
CA PRO A 154 4.39 7.16 -0.43
C PRO A 154 3.24 7.96 -1.07
N GLY A 155 2.06 7.90 -0.46
CA GLY A 155 0.88 8.64 -0.92
C GLY A 155 0.12 7.99 -2.08
N TRP A 156 0.57 6.85 -2.61
CA TRP A 156 -0.17 6.19 -3.69
C TRP A 156 -1.52 5.65 -3.20
N THR A 157 -2.55 5.94 -4.02
CA THR A 157 -3.87 5.31 -3.92
C THR A 157 -3.90 3.99 -4.69
N SER A 158 -4.92 3.18 -4.43
CA SER A 158 -5.13 1.92 -5.17
C SER A 158 -5.26 2.14 -6.68
N SER A 159 -5.89 3.23 -7.11
CA SER A 159 -6.03 3.58 -8.54
C SER A 159 -4.69 3.95 -9.19
N GLN A 160 -3.78 4.61 -8.45
CA GLN A 160 -2.45 4.95 -8.96
C GLN A 160 -1.58 3.71 -9.09
N LEU A 161 -1.61 2.79 -8.12
CA LEU A 161 -0.91 1.52 -8.21
C LEU A 161 -1.44 0.68 -9.38
N LEU A 162 -2.76 0.56 -9.54
CA LEU A 162 -3.37 -0.14 -10.66
C LEU A 162 -2.92 0.46 -12.01
N ALA A 163 -2.89 1.79 -12.11
CA ALA A 163 -2.40 2.46 -13.32
C ALA A 163 -0.94 2.15 -13.63
N ALA A 164 -0.07 2.01 -12.61
CA ALA A 164 1.32 1.60 -12.78
C ALA A 164 1.44 0.14 -13.22
N MET A 165 0.59 -0.75 -12.70
CA MET A 165 0.55 -2.17 -13.05
C MET A 165 0.07 -2.44 -14.47
N THR A 166 -0.86 -1.63 -14.98
CA THR A 166 -1.46 -1.82 -16.31
C THR A 166 -0.63 -1.21 -17.45
N LYS A 167 0.31 -0.30 -17.14
CA LYS A 167 1.19 0.31 -18.16
C LYS A 167 2.46 -0.52 -18.36
N PRO A 168 2.88 -0.78 -19.60
CA PRO A 168 4.21 -1.32 -19.88
C PRO A 168 5.31 -0.38 -19.33
N GLY A 169 6.35 -0.95 -18.71
CA GLY A 169 7.47 -0.17 -18.19
C GLY A 169 8.16 -0.84 -17.01
N ALA A 170 9.21 -0.19 -16.52
CA ALA A 170 10.11 -0.74 -15.52
C ALA A 170 9.43 -1.23 -14.24
N PHE A 171 8.35 -0.57 -13.79
CA PHE A 171 7.58 -1.00 -12.62
C PHE A 171 6.97 -2.39 -12.83
N ARG A 172 6.18 -2.55 -13.90
CA ARG A 172 5.55 -3.82 -14.25
C ARG A 172 6.59 -4.91 -14.57
N ASP A 173 7.70 -4.54 -15.21
CA ASP A 173 8.79 -5.46 -15.55
C ASP A 173 9.50 -6.01 -14.31
N GLN A 174 9.58 -5.23 -13.21
CA GLN A 174 10.08 -5.73 -11.93
C GLN A 174 9.06 -6.66 -11.26
N VAL A 175 7.77 -6.31 -11.27
CA VAL A 175 6.72 -7.19 -10.73
C VAL A 175 6.69 -8.54 -11.47
N ALA A 176 6.92 -8.55 -12.78
CA ALA A 176 6.99 -9.77 -13.57
C ALA A 176 8.10 -10.75 -13.15
N LYS A 177 9.09 -10.30 -12.38
CA LYS A 177 10.18 -11.14 -11.84
C LYS A 177 9.86 -11.72 -10.46
N ALA A 178 8.77 -11.32 -9.85
CA ALA A 178 8.42 -11.76 -8.50
C ALA A 178 8.07 -13.24 -8.46
N ASN A 179 8.63 -13.98 -7.51
CA ASN A 179 8.11 -15.24 -7.05
C ASN A 179 7.08 -15.01 -5.94
N ILE A 180 7.33 -14.01 -5.09
CA ILE A 180 6.44 -13.56 -4.02
C ILE A 180 6.21 -12.06 -4.18
N LEU A 181 4.95 -11.65 -4.20
CA LEU A 181 4.54 -10.27 -4.27
C LEU A 181 3.84 -9.87 -2.97
N LEU A 182 4.38 -8.84 -2.31
CA LEU A 182 3.84 -8.26 -1.07
C LEU A 182 3.16 -6.93 -1.42
N VAL A 183 1.92 -6.73 -0.98
CA VAL A 183 1.11 -5.55 -1.35
C VAL A 183 0.53 -4.89 -0.11
N THR A 184 0.78 -3.58 0.07
CA THR A 184 0.04 -2.72 1.01
C THR A 184 -0.53 -1.55 0.23
N ILE A 185 -1.85 -1.40 0.15
CA ILE A 185 -2.50 -0.33 -0.61
C ILE A 185 -3.95 -0.13 -0.16
N GLY A 186 -4.41 1.11 -0.12
CA GLY A 186 -5.79 1.46 0.18
C GLY A 186 -5.91 2.69 1.08
N ALA A 187 -5.13 2.79 2.16
CA ALA A 187 -5.28 3.87 3.14
C ALA A 187 -5.37 5.28 2.51
N ASN A 188 -4.57 5.57 1.50
CA ASN A 188 -4.59 6.87 0.82
C ASN A 188 -5.86 7.12 -0.01
N ASP A 189 -6.67 6.10 -0.29
CA ASP A 189 -7.96 6.27 -0.95
C ASP A 189 -8.96 7.03 -0.07
N LEU A 190 -8.79 6.99 1.25
CA LEU A 190 -9.63 7.67 2.25
C LEU A 190 -9.14 9.07 2.64
N THR A 191 -7.86 9.37 2.44
CA THR A 191 -7.21 10.64 2.82
C THR A 191 -7.95 11.91 2.34
N PRO A 192 -8.53 11.97 1.12
CA PRO A 192 -9.22 13.19 0.65
C PRO A 192 -10.36 13.67 1.58
N MET A 193 -10.93 12.78 2.40
CA MET A 193 -12.05 13.08 3.29
C MET A 193 -11.65 13.12 4.77
N GLU A 194 -10.38 12.87 5.10
CA GLU A 194 -9.88 12.82 6.47
C GLU A 194 -10.17 14.10 7.25
N SER A 195 -9.97 15.27 6.61
CA SER A 195 -10.21 16.58 7.22
C SER A 195 -11.67 16.84 7.62
N GLU A 196 -12.61 16.08 7.08
CA GLU A 196 -14.02 16.20 7.44
C GLU A 196 -14.31 15.57 8.80
N GLY A 197 -13.55 14.55 9.18
CA GLY A 197 -13.67 13.83 10.45
C GLY A 197 -15.04 13.26 10.70
N PRO A 198 -15.31 12.78 11.93
CA PRO A 198 -16.57 12.12 12.26
C PRO A 198 -17.80 13.05 12.21
N ALA A 199 -17.60 14.36 12.32
CA ALA A 199 -18.70 15.34 12.31
C ALA A 199 -19.14 15.73 10.89
N GLY A 200 -18.23 15.71 9.92
CA GLY A 200 -18.51 16.12 8.55
C GLY A 200 -18.96 14.96 7.65
N CYS A 201 -18.39 13.80 7.82
CA CYS A 201 -18.68 12.62 7.00
C CYS A 201 -18.80 11.36 7.86
N PRO A 202 -20.00 10.87 8.18
CA PRO A 202 -20.18 9.58 8.83
C PRO A 202 -19.61 8.46 7.94
N ALA A 203 -19.25 7.32 8.54
CA ALA A 203 -18.58 6.21 7.85
C ALA A 203 -19.24 5.79 6.52
N ALA A 204 -20.56 5.93 6.40
CA ALA A 204 -21.29 5.63 5.16
C ALA A 204 -20.87 6.49 3.94
N CYS A 205 -20.30 7.68 4.16
CA CYS A 205 -19.80 8.53 3.05
C CYS A 205 -18.62 7.87 2.34
N TYR A 206 -17.83 7.08 3.06
CA TYR A 206 -16.61 6.44 2.56
C TYR A 206 -16.89 5.15 1.78
N THR A 207 -18.10 4.60 1.89
CA THR A 207 -18.45 3.32 1.21
C THR A 207 -18.05 3.26 -0.26
N PRO A 208 -18.26 4.30 -1.11
CA PRO A 208 -17.84 4.24 -2.51
C PRO A 208 -16.32 4.17 -2.68
N LEU A 209 -15.54 4.87 -1.83
CA LEU A 209 -14.08 4.86 -1.86
C LEU A 209 -13.55 3.50 -1.42
N ILE A 210 -14.06 2.99 -0.31
CA ILE A 210 -13.71 1.68 0.25
C ILE A 210 -14.00 0.55 -0.76
N ASN A 211 -15.17 0.55 -1.39
CA ASN A 211 -15.52 -0.43 -2.41
C ASN A 211 -14.61 -0.32 -3.65
N SER A 212 -14.25 0.91 -4.05
CA SER A 212 -13.33 1.14 -5.16
C SER A 212 -11.93 0.64 -4.84
N ALA A 213 -11.43 0.86 -3.63
CA ALA A 213 -10.12 0.36 -3.18
C ALA A 213 -10.08 -1.18 -3.23
N GLY A 214 -11.10 -1.87 -2.69
CA GLY A 214 -11.20 -3.33 -2.75
C GLY A 214 -11.23 -3.87 -4.17
N HIS A 215 -12.01 -3.27 -5.07
CA HIS A 215 -12.04 -3.66 -6.48
C HIS A 215 -10.70 -3.40 -7.18
N ASN A 216 -10.03 -2.29 -6.89
CA ASN A 216 -8.71 -2.02 -7.43
C ASN A 216 -7.68 -3.05 -6.96
N VAL A 217 -7.77 -3.53 -5.70
CA VAL A 217 -6.90 -4.61 -5.19
C VAL A 217 -7.07 -5.88 -6.00
N GLU A 218 -8.30 -6.30 -6.30
CA GLU A 218 -8.57 -7.44 -7.20
C GLU A 218 -7.85 -7.26 -8.55
N LEU A 219 -8.05 -6.11 -9.20
CA LEU A 219 -7.43 -5.81 -10.50
C LEU A 219 -5.89 -5.71 -10.45
N ILE A 220 -5.32 -5.24 -9.33
CA ILE A 220 -3.86 -5.20 -9.12
C ILE A 220 -3.29 -6.60 -9.06
N VAL A 221 -3.92 -7.52 -8.33
CA VAL A 221 -3.51 -8.92 -8.25
C VAL A 221 -3.58 -9.60 -9.61
N ASP A 222 -4.67 -9.41 -10.35
CA ASP A 222 -4.84 -9.94 -11.71
C ASP A 222 -3.77 -9.39 -12.65
N ALA A 223 -3.48 -8.09 -12.58
CA ALA A 223 -2.43 -7.46 -13.40
C ALA A 223 -1.03 -8.00 -13.05
N ALA A 224 -0.77 -8.32 -11.78
CA ALA A 224 0.49 -8.90 -11.33
C ALA A 224 0.69 -10.31 -11.91
N ARG A 225 -0.35 -11.14 -11.88
CA ARG A 225 -0.32 -12.47 -12.49
C ARG A 225 -0.19 -12.42 -14.02
N ALA A 226 -0.89 -11.47 -14.64
CA ALA A 226 -0.80 -11.23 -16.08
C ALA A 226 0.55 -10.63 -16.52
N ALA A 227 1.37 -10.13 -15.60
CA ALA A 227 2.72 -9.66 -15.92
C ALA A 227 3.68 -10.82 -16.24
N ASN A 228 3.49 -11.99 -15.62
CA ASN A 228 4.23 -13.23 -15.91
C ASN A 228 3.30 -14.46 -15.81
N PRO A 229 2.48 -14.74 -16.83
CA PRO A 229 1.48 -15.81 -16.75
C PRO A 229 2.09 -17.23 -16.75
N ALA A 230 3.34 -17.39 -17.19
CA ALA A 230 4.03 -18.67 -17.14
C ALA A 230 4.48 -19.04 -15.72
N HIS A 231 4.78 -18.02 -14.88
CA HIS A 231 5.22 -18.18 -13.51
C HIS A 231 4.57 -17.07 -12.66
N PRO A 232 3.25 -17.16 -12.38
CA PRO A 232 2.57 -16.14 -11.61
C PRO A 232 3.08 -16.12 -10.16
N PRO A 233 3.24 -14.92 -9.54
CA PRO A 233 3.72 -14.83 -8.17
C PRO A 233 2.71 -15.37 -7.16
N THR A 234 3.20 -15.87 -6.03
CA THR A 234 2.41 -15.93 -4.80
C THR A 234 2.17 -14.52 -4.32
N VAL A 235 0.90 -14.10 -4.16
CA VAL A 235 0.55 -12.74 -3.77
C VAL A 235 -0.02 -12.72 -2.36
N LEU A 236 0.59 -11.88 -1.50
CA LEU A 236 0.09 -11.57 -0.15
C LEU A 236 -0.28 -10.10 -0.10
N VAL A 237 -1.53 -9.81 0.22
CA VAL A 237 -2.06 -8.46 0.38
C VAL A 237 -2.35 -8.24 1.85
N THR A 238 -1.89 -7.13 2.43
CA THR A 238 -2.21 -6.80 3.82
C THR A 238 -3.41 -5.87 3.92
N ASP A 239 -4.15 -5.97 5.02
CA ASP A 239 -4.97 -4.88 5.54
C ASP A 239 -4.12 -3.91 6.37
N TYR A 240 -4.75 -3.01 7.16
CA TYR A 240 -4.10 -2.01 8.00
C TYR A 240 -4.55 -2.14 9.47
N TRP A 241 -3.71 -1.58 10.38
CA TRP A 241 -4.06 -1.35 11.81
C TRP A 241 -4.90 -0.10 11.98
N ASN A 242 -4.61 0.95 11.21
CA ASN A 242 -5.42 2.15 11.01
C ASN A 242 -5.11 2.74 9.63
N VAL A 243 -6.06 3.46 9.06
CA VAL A 243 -5.91 4.18 7.78
C VAL A 243 -5.52 5.65 7.98
N PHE A 244 -5.51 6.11 9.23
CA PHE A 244 -5.07 7.43 9.68
C PHE A 244 -4.16 7.29 10.90
N GLN A 245 -3.75 8.42 11.49
CA GLN A 245 -2.96 8.44 12.73
C GLN A 245 -3.62 7.65 13.85
N ASP A 246 -2.82 6.93 14.63
CA ASP A 246 -3.25 6.09 15.74
C ASP A 246 -2.35 6.25 16.97
N GLY A 247 -2.60 5.46 17.97
CA GLY A 247 -1.85 5.45 19.22
C GLY A 247 -1.97 6.76 20.00
N ASP A 248 -0.91 7.06 20.75
CA ASP A 248 -0.87 8.26 21.60
C ASP A 248 -0.85 9.55 20.78
N VAL A 249 -0.15 9.55 19.62
CA VAL A 249 -0.09 10.70 18.70
C VAL A 249 -1.47 10.96 18.11
N GLY A 250 -2.11 9.97 17.53
CA GLY A 250 -3.45 10.12 16.98
C GLY A 250 -4.48 10.54 18.03
N THR A 251 -4.36 10.03 19.28
CA THR A 251 -5.23 10.43 20.37
C THR A 251 -4.98 11.88 20.80
N ALA A 252 -3.72 12.30 20.86
CA ALA A 252 -3.35 13.65 21.28
C ALA A 252 -3.74 14.72 20.24
N GLU A 253 -3.59 14.41 18.95
CA GLU A 253 -3.85 15.36 17.86
C GLU A 253 -5.33 15.41 17.46
N ASN A 254 -6.00 14.26 17.42
CA ASN A 254 -7.35 14.14 16.86
C ASN A 254 -8.43 13.78 17.90
N GLY A 255 -8.04 13.26 19.06
CA GLY A 255 -8.94 12.88 20.14
C GLY A 255 -9.62 11.52 19.96
N ALA A 256 -10.20 11.01 21.05
CA ALA A 256 -10.78 9.66 21.11
C ALA A 256 -11.97 9.44 20.14
N ALA A 257 -12.75 10.50 19.87
CA ALA A 257 -13.87 10.39 18.93
C ALA A 257 -13.41 10.14 17.50
N PHE A 258 -12.31 10.79 17.09
CA PHE A 258 -11.68 10.55 15.78
C PHE A 258 -11.09 9.13 15.72
N GLN A 259 -10.41 8.69 16.77
CA GLN A 259 -9.86 7.33 16.84
C GLN A 259 -10.95 6.27 16.68
N GLY A 260 -12.08 6.39 17.37
CA GLY A 260 -13.20 5.46 17.22
C GLY A 260 -13.81 5.48 15.82
N TRP A 261 -13.88 6.63 15.18
CA TRP A 261 -14.38 6.78 13.83
C TRP A 261 -13.41 6.19 12.80
N SER A 262 -12.12 6.47 12.89
CA SER A 262 -11.10 5.93 12.00
C SER A 262 -10.99 4.40 12.12
N ASP A 263 -11.15 3.84 13.31
CA ASP A 263 -11.18 2.39 13.52
C ASP A 263 -12.36 1.72 12.77
N VAL A 264 -13.54 2.34 12.77
CA VAL A 264 -14.69 1.85 11.98
C VAL A 264 -14.38 1.85 10.48
N LEU A 265 -13.76 2.92 9.98
CA LEU A 265 -13.36 3.01 8.57
C LEU A 265 -12.30 1.97 8.21
N THR A 266 -11.28 1.82 9.05
CA THR A 266 -10.21 0.84 8.88
C THR A 266 -10.76 -0.58 8.74
N ARG A 267 -11.67 -0.99 9.62
CA ARG A 267 -12.29 -2.32 9.56
C ARG A 267 -13.13 -2.51 8.30
N ALA A 268 -13.85 -1.48 7.88
CA ALA A 268 -14.64 -1.53 6.66
C ALA A 268 -13.74 -1.67 5.42
N GLU A 269 -12.67 -0.90 5.35
CA GLU A 269 -11.71 -0.96 4.25
C GLU A 269 -10.93 -2.26 4.23
N SER A 270 -10.43 -2.73 5.39
CA SER A 270 -9.77 -4.03 5.55
C SER A 270 -10.64 -5.17 5.01
N THR A 271 -11.95 -5.11 5.26
CA THR A 271 -12.90 -6.08 4.73
C THR A 271 -12.91 -6.06 3.20
N GLN A 272 -12.94 -4.89 2.56
CA GLN A 272 -12.99 -4.77 1.10
C GLN A 272 -11.64 -5.10 0.44
N ILE A 273 -10.52 -4.70 1.04
CA ILE A 273 -9.17 -5.09 0.60
C ILE A 273 -9.05 -6.62 0.60
N CYS A 274 -9.44 -7.27 1.70
CA CYS A 274 -9.40 -8.73 1.80
C CYS A 274 -10.34 -9.42 0.82
N GLN A 275 -11.54 -8.90 0.60
CA GLN A 275 -12.45 -9.42 -0.42
C GLN A 275 -11.85 -9.31 -1.82
N GLY A 276 -11.27 -8.16 -2.17
CA GLY A 276 -10.60 -7.96 -3.46
C GLY A 276 -9.42 -8.92 -3.65
N ALA A 277 -8.57 -9.08 -2.64
CA ALA A 277 -7.46 -10.03 -2.67
C ALA A 277 -7.94 -11.47 -2.89
N GLN A 278 -8.94 -11.91 -2.13
CA GLN A 278 -9.50 -13.26 -2.19
C GLN A 278 -10.23 -13.53 -3.52
N SER A 279 -10.92 -12.52 -4.08
CA SER A 279 -11.58 -12.64 -5.40
C SER A 279 -10.60 -12.94 -6.52
N ALA A 280 -9.34 -12.51 -6.37
CA ALA A 280 -8.25 -12.80 -7.29
C ALA A 280 -7.32 -13.93 -6.78
N ASP A 281 -7.77 -14.79 -5.89
CA ASP A 281 -7.02 -15.92 -5.29
C ASP A 281 -5.71 -15.53 -4.58
N ALA A 282 -5.59 -14.30 -4.08
CA ALA A 282 -4.46 -13.89 -3.25
C ALA A 282 -4.73 -14.12 -1.76
N THR A 283 -3.66 -14.29 -0.97
CA THR A 283 -3.76 -14.39 0.48
C THR A 283 -3.93 -13.00 1.08
N CYS A 284 -5.04 -12.77 1.79
CA CYS A 284 -5.17 -11.58 2.63
C CYS A 284 -4.56 -11.85 4.01
N VAL A 285 -3.69 -10.94 4.45
CA VAL A 285 -2.95 -11.02 5.72
C VAL A 285 -3.37 -9.85 6.59
N SER A 286 -4.03 -10.15 7.71
CA SER A 286 -4.45 -9.08 8.62
C SER A 286 -3.28 -8.55 9.44
N LEU A 287 -3.10 -7.23 9.42
CA LEU A 287 -2.21 -6.49 10.31
C LEU A 287 -2.97 -5.87 11.49
N TYR A 288 -4.30 -5.80 11.40
CA TYR A 288 -5.11 -5.21 12.46
C TYR A 288 -4.89 -5.93 13.80
N ALA A 289 -5.05 -7.25 13.83
CA ALA A 289 -4.90 -8.01 15.06
C ALA A 289 -3.47 -8.00 15.64
N PRO A 290 -2.39 -8.15 14.86
CA PRO A 290 -1.02 -8.00 15.36
C PRO A 290 -0.72 -6.64 15.97
N PHE A 291 -1.27 -5.55 15.44
CA PHE A 291 -1.04 -4.20 15.94
C PHE A 291 -1.98 -3.80 17.08
N LYS A 292 -3.26 -4.18 17.00
CA LYS A 292 -4.34 -3.66 17.88
C LYS A 292 -5.10 -4.76 18.64
N GLY A 293 -4.77 -6.04 18.45
CA GLY A 293 -5.54 -7.13 19.04
C GLY A 293 -6.99 -7.13 18.53
N ASN A 294 -7.93 -7.00 19.45
CA ASN A 294 -9.35 -6.81 19.15
C ASN A 294 -9.76 -5.31 19.04
N GLY A 295 -8.78 -4.40 18.97
CA GLY A 295 -8.96 -2.94 19.01
C GLY A 295 -8.68 -2.31 20.38
N SER A 296 -8.24 -3.10 21.38
CA SER A 296 -7.95 -2.63 22.74
C SER A 296 -6.47 -2.37 23.00
N ILE A 297 -5.58 -2.79 22.09
CA ILE A 297 -4.13 -2.56 22.23
C ILE A 297 -3.79 -1.21 21.58
N ASN A 298 -3.03 -0.39 22.31
CA ASN A 298 -2.47 0.84 21.80
C ASN A 298 -1.22 0.54 20.98
N PRO A 299 -1.19 0.86 19.66
CA PRO A 299 -0.08 0.49 18.78
C PRO A 299 1.13 1.44 18.86
N THR A 300 1.16 2.44 19.74
CA THR A 300 2.21 3.48 19.78
C THR A 300 3.63 2.92 19.71
N SER A 301 3.91 1.79 20.38
CA SER A 301 5.25 1.17 20.37
C SER A 301 5.68 0.60 19.01
N LEU A 302 4.74 0.45 18.09
CA LEU A 302 4.93 -0.08 16.74
C LEU A 302 4.94 1.03 15.67
N LEU A 303 4.60 2.28 16.06
CA LEU A 303 4.47 3.40 15.16
C LEU A 303 5.67 4.34 15.24
N ALA A 304 5.94 5.02 14.13
CA ALA A 304 6.90 6.12 14.05
C ALA A 304 6.36 7.36 14.78
N ALA A 305 7.17 8.42 14.84
CA ALA A 305 6.82 9.64 15.56
C ALA A 305 5.60 10.40 15.01
N ASP A 306 5.19 10.08 13.79
CA ASP A 306 3.99 10.65 13.16
C ASP A 306 2.69 9.96 13.60
N GLY A 307 2.77 8.83 14.32
CA GLY A 307 1.60 8.07 14.76
C GLY A 307 0.84 7.36 13.63
N ASP A 308 1.38 7.33 12.43
CA ASP A 308 0.74 6.77 11.22
C ASP A 308 1.54 5.58 10.67
N HIS A 309 2.84 5.79 10.39
CA HIS A 309 3.69 4.80 9.76
C HIS A 309 4.33 3.84 10.78
N PRO A 310 4.66 2.59 10.38
CA PRO A 310 5.36 1.67 11.25
C PRO A 310 6.79 2.13 11.54
N ASN A 311 7.25 1.97 12.78
CA ASN A 311 8.66 2.05 13.13
C ASN A 311 9.38 0.71 12.87
N ALA A 312 10.65 0.58 13.28
CA ALA A 312 11.42 -0.65 13.09
C ALA A 312 10.73 -1.90 13.68
N ALA A 313 10.11 -1.78 14.85
CA ALA A 313 9.36 -2.88 15.47
C ALA A 313 8.09 -3.21 14.70
N GLY A 314 7.38 -2.19 14.19
CA GLY A 314 6.20 -2.37 13.33
C GLY A 314 6.55 -3.07 12.02
N HIS A 315 7.62 -2.66 11.34
CA HIS A 315 8.09 -3.33 10.13
C HIS A 315 8.52 -4.78 10.37
N GLN A 316 9.18 -5.05 11.48
CA GLN A 316 9.55 -6.41 11.87
C GLN A 316 8.31 -7.28 12.12
N LEU A 317 7.28 -6.73 12.76
CA LEU A 317 6.00 -7.40 12.99
C LEU A 317 5.27 -7.70 11.66
N ILE A 318 5.23 -6.73 10.72
CA ILE A 318 4.64 -6.92 9.40
C ILE A 318 5.36 -8.07 8.66
N ALA A 319 6.70 -8.04 8.63
CA ALA A 319 7.50 -9.08 7.97
C ALA A 319 7.21 -10.47 8.52
N SER A 320 7.20 -10.64 9.85
CA SER A 320 6.93 -11.94 10.48
C SER A 320 5.49 -12.40 10.29
N THR A 321 4.52 -11.48 10.28
CA THR A 321 3.11 -11.79 10.02
C THR A 321 2.90 -12.29 8.59
N LEU A 322 3.53 -11.63 7.62
CA LEU A 322 3.51 -12.04 6.21
C LEU A 322 4.19 -13.41 6.03
N LEU A 323 5.35 -13.63 6.66
CA LEU A 323 6.05 -14.90 6.58
C LEU A 323 5.22 -16.06 7.12
N ALA A 324 4.56 -15.87 8.26
CA ALA A 324 3.68 -16.88 8.85
C ALA A 324 2.47 -17.23 7.96
N ALA A 325 2.03 -16.27 7.14
CA ALA A 325 0.92 -16.46 6.20
C ALA A 325 1.35 -16.95 4.82
N THR A 326 2.66 -17.03 4.55
CA THR A 326 3.18 -17.48 3.26
C THR A 326 2.85 -18.96 3.05
N PRO A 327 2.17 -19.33 1.95
CA PRO A 327 1.92 -20.72 1.64
C PRO A 327 3.25 -21.48 1.52
N GLN A 328 3.38 -22.54 2.31
CA GLN A 328 4.54 -23.41 2.18
C GLN A 328 4.56 -24.04 0.80
N PRO A 329 5.73 -24.16 0.13
CA PRO A 329 5.81 -24.90 -1.10
C PRO A 329 5.34 -26.33 -0.79
N HIS A 330 4.25 -26.76 -1.46
CA HIS A 330 3.86 -28.15 -1.40
C HIS A 330 5.02 -29.01 -1.89
N PRO A 331 5.35 -30.11 -1.20
CA PRO A 331 6.47 -30.97 -1.56
C PRO A 331 6.34 -31.58 -2.93
#